data_9f9b7af293bebe9a38c923c397455581
#
_entry.id   9f9b7af293bebe9a38c923c397455581
#
_cell.length_a   1.000
_cell.length_b   1.000
_cell.length_c   1.000
_cell.angle_alpha   90.00
_cell.angle_beta   90.00
_cell.angle_gamma   90.00
#
_symmetry.space_group_name_H-M   'P 1'
#
loop_
_entity.id
_entity.type
_entity.pdbx_description
1 polymer ?
#
loop_
_entity_poly.entity_id
_entity_poly.type
_entity_poly.pdbx_seq_one_letter_code
_entity_poly.pdbx_strand_id
1 'polypeptide(L)'
;MGRLRKKIIGKRVFGSKVEVTDPCYSKDVWCKMDDVEIVPGEYTCVVWMHKDSYEYNGKSYDDTRVGNIGIYLGGVIPTQKSMVEIGTIGVDAGVAGFFENKPDYTEEEWDKLCSKIRKGCARIFAEGFFSESGFGDGGYPVYAFKSPDSGKITSLEIRFI
;
A
#
# COMPACT_ATOMS: atom_id res chain seq x y z
N MET A 1 18.52 5.51 12.38
CA MET A 1 17.56 4.76 11.59
C MET A 1 16.13 5.08 12.06
N GLY A 2 15.23 5.33 11.14
CA GLY A 2 13.86 5.69 11.44
C GLY A 2 13.02 4.55 12.04
N ARG A 3 11.93 4.90 12.67
CA ARG A 3 11.02 3.97 13.33
C ARG A 3 9.67 3.97 12.62
N LEU A 4 9.12 2.77 12.34
CA LEU A 4 7.79 2.63 11.75
C LEU A 4 6.71 2.74 12.83
N ARG A 5 5.72 3.58 12.57
CA ARG A 5 4.55 3.75 13.42
C ARG A 5 3.31 3.33 12.64
N LYS A 6 2.49 2.52 13.28
CA LYS A 6 1.22 2.07 12.72
C LYS A 6 0.19 3.18 12.78
N LYS A 7 -0.47 3.44 11.64
CA LYS A 7 -1.63 4.32 11.54
C LYS A 7 -2.75 3.58 10.84
N ILE A 8 -3.80 3.24 11.58
CA ILE A 8 -4.97 2.58 11.02
C ILE A 8 -5.81 3.62 10.27
N ILE A 9 -6.03 3.39 8.99
CA ILE A 9 -6.84 4.27 8.14
C ILE A 9 -8.32 3.89 8.22
N GLY A 10 -8.61 2.59 8.35
CA GLY A 10 -9.96 2.10 8.45
C GLY A 10 -10.04 0.64 8.06
N LYS A 11 -11.25 0.20 7.69
CA LYS A 11 -11.53 -1.17 7.28
C LYS A 11 -12.19 -1.17 5.92
N ARG A 12 -11.93 -2.21 5.13
CA ARG A 12 -12.57 -2.41 3.85
C ARG A 12 -12.76 -3.89 3.58
N VAL A 13 -13.92 -4.25 3.05
CA VAL A 13 -14.17 -5.61 2.60
C VAL A 13 -13.57 -5.80 1.23
N PHE A 14 -12.71 -6.82 1.09
CA PHE A 14 -12.14 -7.22 -0.19
C PHE A 14 -12.70 -8.58 -0.61
N GLY A 15 -12.85 -8.78 -1.91
CA GLY A 15 -13.17 -10.08 -2.49
C GLY A 15 -11.94 -10.98 -2.56
N SER A 16 -12.02 -12.03 -3.38
CA SER A 16 -10.97 -13.06 -3.47
C SER A 16 -9.75 -12.66 -4.28
N LYS A 17 -9.79 -11.56 -5.02
CA LYS A 17 -8.68 -11.13 -5.88
C LYS A 17 -8.47 -9.63 -5.76
N VAL A 18 -7.21 -9.23 -5.63
CA VAL A 18 -6.82 -7.82 -5.62
C VAL A 18 -5.70 -7.56 -6.62
N GLU A 19 -5.69 -6.35 -7.15
CA GLU A 19 -4.60 -5.84 -7.96
C GLU A 19 -3.70 -4.99 -7.06
N VAL A 20 -2.39 -5.23 -7.10
CA VAL A 20 -1.41 -4.44 -6.37
C VAL A 20 -0.68 -3.57 -7.39
N THR A 21 -0.85 -2.26 -7.29
CA THR A 21 -0.41 -1.36 -8.36
C THR A 21 -0.33 0.09 -7.92
N ASP A 22 0.42 0.88 -8.69
CA ASP A 22 0.23 2.31 -8.77
C ASP A 22 -1.09 2.55 -9.54
N PRO A 23 -2.06 3.30 -8.97
CA PRO A 23 -3.36 3.47 -9.61
C PRO A 23 -3.32 4.27 -10.93
N CYS A 24 -2.21 4.95 -11.27
CA CYS A 24 -2.09 5.61 -12.57
C CYS A 24 -1.96 4.61 -13.73
N TYR A 25 -1.61 3.37 -13.45
CA TYR A 25 -1.40 2.37 -14.49
C TYR A 25 -2.71 1.87 -15.10
N SER A 26 -2.70 1.71 -16.43
CA SER A 26 -3.76 1.04 -17.16
C SER A 26 -3.64 -0.49 -16.99
N LYS A 27 -4.66 -1.21 -17.46
CA LYS A 27 -4.70 -2.69 -17.37
C LYS A 27 -3.54 -3.38 -18.05
N ASP A 28 -2.95 -2.76 -19.08
CA ASP A 28 -1.91 -3.36 -19.90
C ASP A 28 -0.49 -3.15 -19.37
N VAL A 29 -0.34 -2.41 -18.29
CA VAL A 29 0.99 -2.14 -17.71
C VAL A 29 1.52 -3.41 -17.02
N TRP A 30 2.78 -3.75 -17.29
CA TRP A 30 3.39 -5.00 -16.83
C TRP A 30 3.96 -4.95 -15.42
N CYS A 31 4.31 -3.77 -14.90
CA CYS A 31 5.00 -3.62 -13.61
C CYS A 31 4.01 -3.49 -12.44
N LYS A 32 3.01 -4.36 -12.42
CA LYS A 32 2.01 -4.47 -11.36
C LYS A 32 1.66 -5.93 -11.14
N MET A 33 0.93 -6.22 -10.09
CA MET A 33 0.49 -7.58 -9.80
C MET A 33 -1.04 -7.66 -9.95
N ASP A 34 -1.48 -8.42 -10.96
CA ASP A 34 -2.90 -8.68 -11.19
C ASP A 34 -3.35 -9.94 -10.47
N ASP A 35 -4.64 -9.99 -10.14
CA ASP A 35 -5.31 -11.20 -9.66
C ASP A 35 -4.58 -11.89 -8.50
N VAL A 36 -4.06 -11.13 -7.55
CA VAL A 36 -3.51 -11.72 -6.33
C VAL A 36 -4.64 -12.30 -5.50
N GLU A 37 -4.62 -13.61 -5.31
CA GLU A 37 -5.67 -14.32 -4.57
C GLU A 37 -5.48 -14.15 -3.07
N ILE A 38 -6.54 -13.71 -2.40
CA ILE A 38 -6.58 -13.51 -0.96
C ILE A 38 -7.85 -14.15 -0.39
N VAL A 39 -7.87 -14.38 0.91
CA VAL A 39 -9.11 -14.78 1.59
C VAL A 39 -10.07 -13.59 1.55
N PRO A 40 -11.29 -13.74 1.04
CA PRO A 40 -12.27 -12.64 1.06
C PRO A 40 -12.70 -12.33 2.48
N GLY A 41 -12.95 -11.06 2.77
CA GLY A 41 -13.40 -10.62 4.08
C GLY A 41 -13.07 -9.17 4.36
N GLU A 42 -13.23 -8.78 5.62
CA GLU A 42 -12.94 -7.43 6.07
C GLU A 42 -11.46 -7.31 6.50
N TYR A 43 -10.76 -6.41 5.82
CA TYR A 43 -9.35 -6.13 6.05
C TYR A 43 -9.20 -4.78 6.75
N THR A 44 -8.30 -4.74 7.72
CA THR A 44 -7.87 -3.49 8.32
C THR A 44 -6.78 -2.89 7.43
N CYS A 45 -6.99 -1.63 7.04
CA CYS A 45 -6.10 -0.90 6.14
C CYS A 45 -5.18 0.00 6.96
N VAL A 46 -3.87 -0.18 6.79
CA VAL A 46 -2.85 0.42 7.64
C VAL A 46 -1.76 1.06 6.80
N VAL A 47 -1.30 2.22 7.21
CA VAL A 47 -0.01 2.75 6.78
C VAL A 47 0.97 2.72 7.93
N TRP A 48 2.24 2.44 7.62
CA TRP A 48 3.33 2.43 8.57
C TRP A 48 4.20 3.64 8.28
N MET A 49 4.23 4.57 9.22
CA MET A 49 4.94 5.83 9.05
C MET A 49 6.38 5.69 9.48
N HIS A 50 7.28 6.06 8.59
CA HIS A 50 8.71 6.13 8.85
C HIS A 50 9.06 7.55 9.23
N LYS A 51 9.64 7.71 10.41
CA LYS A 51 10.10 9.01 10.90
C LYS A 51 11.60 8.99 11.06
N ASP A 52 12.27 9.98 10.47
CA ASP A 52 13.70 10.18 10.59
C ASP A 52 14.00 11.61 10.98
N SER A 53 15.13 11.81 11.62
CA SER A 53 15.58 13.14 12.02
C SER A 53 16.97 13.38 11.47
N TYR A 54 17.21 14.57 10.95
CA TYR A 54 18.51 14.95 10.42
C TYR A 54 18.85 16.40 10.76
N GLU A 55 20.12 16.75 10.73
CA GLU A 55 20.60 18.10 10.93
C GLU A 55 21.12 18.67 9.61
N TYR A 56 20.75 19.93 9.36
CA TYR A 56 21.23 20.69 8.23
C TYR A 56 21.41 22.14 8.63
N ASN A 57 22.61 22.69 8.39
CA ASN A 57 22.97 24.07 8.78
C ASN A 57 22.70 24.40 10.26
N GLY A 58 22.97 23.45 11.16
CA GLY A 58 22.77 23.62 12.60
C GLY A 58 21.32 23.58 13.08
N LYS A 59 20.38 23.21 12.18
CA LYS A 59 18.96 23.03 12.50
C LYS A 59 18.59 21.57 12.41
N SER A 60 17.72 21.12 13.31
CA SER A 60 17.16 19.77 13.28
C SER A 60 15.87 19.76 12.47
N TYR A 61 15.74 18.78 11.60
CA TYR A 61 14.54 18.55 10.76
C TYR A 61 14.03 17.15 10.98
N ASP A 62 12.70 17.04 11.06
CA ASP A 62 12.01 15.74 11.06
C ASP A 62 11.46 15.46 9.67
N ASP A 63 11.69 14.24 9.19
CA ASP A 63 11.16 13.76 7.93
C ASP A 63 10.24 12.55 8.23
N THR A 64 8.96 12.68 7.89
CA THR A 64 7.97 11.64 8.11
C THR A 64 7.37 11.24 6.77
N ARG A 65 7.47 9.96 6.44
CA ARG A 65 7.01 9.39 5.17
C ARG A 65 6.27 8.09 5.40
N VAL A 66 5.43 7.70 4.43
CA VAL A 66 4.86 6.36 4.43
C VAL A 66 5.99 5.38 4.12
N GLY A 67 6.29 4.50 5.05
CA GLY A 67 7.30 3.46 4.86
C GLY A 67 6.71 2.18 4.28
N ASN A 68 5.51 1.80 4.71
CA ASN A 68 4.79 0.62 4.22
C ASN A 68 3.30 0.90 4.18
N ILE A 69 2.61 0.16 3.33
CA ILE A 69 1.14 0.10 3.31
C ILE A 69 0.72 -1.36 3.38
N GLY A 70 -0.32 -1.68 4.15
CA GLY A 70 -0.76 -3.06 4.31
C GLY A 70 -2.25 -3.22 4.51
N ILE A 71 -2.75 -4.41 4.18
CA ILE A 71 -4.10 -4.85 4.47
C ILE A 71 -4.03 -6.18 5.25
N TYR A 72 -4.83 -6.28 6.30
CA TYR A 72 -4.75 -7.40 7.24
C TYR A 72 -6.15 -7.91 7.58
N LEU A 73 -6.42 -9.17 7.26
CA LEU A 73 -7.72 -9.81 7.51
C LEU A 73 -8.01 -9.81 9.02
N GLY A 74 -9.16 -9.27 9.40
CA GLY A 74 -9.59 -9.21 10.80
C GLY A 74 -8.68 -8.39 11.71
N GLY A 75 -7.78 -7.58 11.12
CA GLY A 75 -6.84 -6.75 11.88
C GLY A 75 -5.68 -7.52 12.52
N VAL A 76 -5.47 -8.78 12.14
CA VAL A 76 -4.38 -9.60 12.66
C VAL A 76 -3.12 -9.31 11.84
N ILE A 77 -2.16 -8.62 12.46
CA ILE A 77 -0.91 -8.21 11.80
C ILE A 77 0.17 -9.24 12.11
N PRO A 78 0.67 -9.97 11.10
CA PRO A 78 1.76 -10.91 11.30
C PRO A 78 3.09 -10.18 11.57
N THR A 79 4.05 -10.90 12.13
CA THR A 79 5.40 -10.35 12.27
C THR A 79 6.02 -10.17 10.89
N GLN A 80 6.90 -9.18 10.75
CA GLN A 80 7.56 -8.92 9.46
C GLN A 80 8.33 -10.14 8.95
N LYS A 81 8.95 -10.89 9.84
CA LYS A 81 9.73 -12.08 9.49
C LYS A 81 8.89 -13.23 8.95
N SER A 82 7.60 -13.29 9.30
CA SER A 82 6.70 -14.34 8.82
C SER A 82 6.11 -14.04 7.45
N MET A 83 6.30 -12.84 6.94
CA MET A 83 5.84 -12.45 5.61
C MET A 83 6.90 -12.78 4.56
N VAL A 84 6.45 -13.19 3.38
CA VAL A 84 7.32 -13.56 2.28
C VAL A 84 7.10 -12.64 1.09
N GLU A 85 8.18 -12.31 0.39
CA GLU A 85 8.11 -11.51 -0.82
C GLU A 85 7.48 -12.35 -1.94
N ILE A 86 6.44 -11.79 -2.57
CA ILE A 86 5.71 -12.48 -3.66
C ILE A 86 5.88 -11.79 -5.01
N GLY A 87 6.45 -10.60 -5.04
CA GLY A 87 6.66 -9.86 -6.28
C GLY A 87 7.16 -8.46 -6.03
N THR A 88 7.24 -7.71 -7.12
CA THR A 88 7.68 -6.31 -7.12
C THR A 88 6.75 -5.50 -8.03
N ILE A 89 6.42 -4.29 -7.62
CA ILE A 89 5.66 -3.36 -8.45
C ILE A 89 6.47 -2.12 -8.75
N GLY A 90 6.21 -1.50 -9.89
CA GLY A 90 6.71 -0.18 -10.22
C GLY A 90 5.77 0.90 -9.70
N VAL A 91 6.30 2.05 -9.33
CA VAL A 91 5.54 3.23 -8.94
C VAL A 91 6.02 4.42 -9.76
N ASP A 92 5.09 5.09 -10.42
CA ASP A 92 5.37 6.20 -11.34
C ASP A 92 4.69 7.51 -10.95
N ALA A 93 3.57 7.45 -10.22
CA ALA A 93 2.87 8.64 -9.76
C ALA A 93 3.05 8.90 -8.26
N GLY A 94 3.99 8.21 -7.61
CA GLY A 94 4.28 8.37 -6.19
C GLY A 94 3.19 7.84 -5.26
N VAL A 95 2.29 6.98 -5.75
CA VAL A 95 1.20 6.37 -4.99
C VAL A 95 1.08 4.89 -5.36
N ALA A 96 0.62 4.07 -4.43
CA ALA A 96 0.43 2.64 -4.65
C ALA A 96 -0.60 2.07 -3.68
N GLY A 97 -1.18 0.94 -4.02
CA GLY A 97 -2.15 0.30 -3.16
C GLY A 97 -2.74 -0.98 -3.68
N PHE A 98 -3.90 -1.32 -3.11
CA PHE A 98 -4.63 -2.57 -3.32
C PHE A 98 -6.00 -2.23 -3.88
N PHE A 99 -6.34 -2.81 -5.03
CA PHE A 99 -7.54 -2.44 -5.78
C PHE A 99 -8.35 -3.66 -6.19
N GLU A 100 -9.67 -3.44 -6.29
CA GLU A 100 -10.61 -4.38 -6.89
C GLU A 100 -11.30 -3.70 -8.06
N ASN A 101 -11.30 -4.35 -9.24
CA ASN A 101 -11.96 -3.82 -10.44
C ASN A 101 -11.56 -2.37 -10.75
N LYS A 102 -10.28 -2.08 -10.60
CA LYS A 102 -9.77 -0.73 -10.84
C LYS A 102 -9.97 -0.34 -12.30
N PRO A 103 -10.66 0.76 -12.60
CA PRO A 103 -10.77 1.24 -13.96
C PRO A 103 -9.48 1.91 -14.42
N ASP A 104 -9.36 2.12 -15.72
CA ASP A 104 -8.39 3.04 -16.26
C ASP A 104 -8.97 4.44 -16.07
N TYR A 105 -8.35 5.23 -15.19
CA TYR A 105 -8.89 6.53 -14.83
C TYR A 105 -8.75 7.53 -15.97
N THR A 106 -9.80 8.32 -16.18
CA THR A 106 -9.73 9.52 -17.01
C THR A 106 -8.87 10.57 -16.31
N GLU A 107 -8.40 11.58 -17.05
CA GLU A 107 -7.62 12.68 -16.49
C GLU A 107 -8.38 13.39 -15.36
N GLU A 108 -9.67 13.61 -15.53
CA GLU A 108 -10.52 14.24 -14.52
C GLU A 108 -10.64 13.38 -13.26
N GLU A 109 -10.88 12.06 -13.42
CA GLU A 109 -10.95 11.11 -12.31
C GLU A 109 -9.60 11.03 -11.57
N TRP A 110 -8.50 11.03 -12.32
CA TRP A 110 -7.15 11.01 -11.76
C TRP A 110 -6.86 12.25 -10.93
N ASP A 111 -7.24 13.43 -11.40
CA ASP A 111 -7.05 14.68 -10.66
C ASP A 111 -7.83 14.69 -9.35
N LYS A 112 -9.06 14.16 -9.35
CA LYS A 112 -9.86 14.01 -8.12
C LYS A 112 -9.19 13.05 -7.14
N LEU A 113 -8.67 11.95 -7.63
CA LEU A 113 -8.00 10.95 -6.82
C LEU A 113 -6.76 11.55 -6.14
N CYS A 114 -5.90 12.22 -6.91
CA CYS A 114 -4.71 12.89 -6.41
C CYS A 114 -5.04 13.98 -5.39
N SER A 115 -6.10 14.72 -5.61
CA SER A 115 -6.57 15.75 -4.68
C SER A 115 -6.95 15.16 -3.32
N LYS A 116 -7.58 13.98 -3.31
CA LYS A 116 -7.96 13.29 -2.07
C LYS A 116 -6.73 12.80 -1.30
N ILE A 117 -5.71 12.30 -1.99
CA ILE A 117 -4.48 11.82 -1.36
C ILE A 117 -3.66 12.96 -0.77
N ARG A 118 -3.63 14.12 -1.39
CA ARG A 118 -2.90 15.29 -0.87
C ARG A 118 -3.41 15.78 0.47
N LYS A 119 -4.66 15.49 0.83
CA LYS A 119 -5.26 15.87 2.12
C LYS A 119 -4.86 14.97 3.28
N GLY A 120 -4.19 13.87 2.99
CA GLY A 120 -3.67 12.91 3.94
C GLY A 120 -2.70 12.00 3.20
N CYS A 121 -2.05 11.07 3.88
CA CYS A 121 -1.08 10.20 3.22
C CYS A 121 -1.71 8.95 2.59
N ALA A 122 -2.96 8.63 2.93
CA ALA A 122 -3.65 7.41 2.50
C ALA A 122 -5.15 7.57 2.55
N ARG A 123 -5.86 6.74 1.78
CA ARG A 123 -7.32 6.77 1.74
C ARG A 123 -7.92 5.45 1.29
N ILE A 124 -9.09 5.12 1.87
CA ILE A 124 -9.97 4.04 1.43
C ILE A 124 -11.06 4.64 0.55
N PHE A 125 -11.39 3.98 -0.56
CA PHE A 125 -12.49 4.39 -1.43
C PHE A 125 -13.07 3.16 -2.15
N ALA A 126 -14.02 3.37 -3.06
CA ALA A 126 -14.81 2.27 -3.65
C ALA A 126 -13.95 1.20 -4.32
N GLU A 127 -12.89 1.59 -5.02
CA GLU A 127 -12.03 0.68 -5.78
C GLU A 127 -10.91 0.05 -4.93
N GLY A 128 -10.63 0.57 -3.73
CA GLY A 128 -9.55 0.01 -2.94
C GLY A 128 -9.00 0.89 -1.84
N PHE A 129 -7.74 0.66 -1.53
CA PHE A 129 -6.98 1.38 -0.52
C PHE A 129 -5.59 1.70 -1.05
N PHE A 130 -5.21 2.96 -1.02
CA PHE A 130 -3.88 3.36 -1.47
C PHE A 130 -3.30 4.51 -0.65
N SER A 131 -1.98 4.67 -0.76
CA SER A 131 -1.23 5.71 -0.06
C SER A 131 -0.17 6.32 -0.96
N GLU A 132 0.40 7.43 -0.51
CA GLU A 132 1.68 7.88 -1.04
C GLU A 132 2.73 6.79 -0.85
N SER A 133 3.66 6.68 -1.80
CA SER A 133 4.76 5.70 -1.71
C SER A 133 5.89 6.15 -0.79
N GLY A 134 5.79 7.33 -0.22
CA GLY A 134 6.75 7.89 0.74
C GLY A 134 8.10 8.27 0.15
N PHE A 135 8.70 7.40 -0.64
CA PHE A 135 10.02 7.59 -1.24
C PHE A 135 9.95 7.84 -2.76
N GLY A 136 8.74 8.06 -3.27
CA GLY A 136 8.51 8.48 -4.65
C GLY A 136 8.44 7.33 -5.64
N ASP A 137 8.83 7.60 -6.86
CA ASP A 137 8.82 6.63 -7.94
C ASP A 137 9.93 5.60 -7.76
N GLY A 138 9.68 4.39 -8.20
CA GLY A 138 10.65 3.31 -8.09
C GLY A 138 10.02 1.93 -8.16
N GLY A 139 10.82 0.91 -7.85
CA GLY A 139 10.36 -0.48 -7.70
C GLY A 139 10.30 -0.85 -6.24
N TYR A 140 9.20 -1.46 -5.82
CA TYR A 140 8.98 -1.82 -4.41
C TYR A 140 8.48 -3.25 -4.27
N PRO A 141 9.01 -4.00 -3.27
CA PRO A 141 8.59 -5.38 -3.06
C PRO A 141 7.20 -5.46 -2.42
N VAL A 142 6.48 -6.51 -2.79
CA VAL A 142 5.19 -6.87 -2.22
C VAL A 142 5.36 -8.12 -1.39
N TYR A 143 4.87 -8.09 -0.16
CA TYR A 143 4.97 -9.18 0.79
C TYR A 143 3.58 -9.72 1.12
N ALA A 144 3.51 -11.01 1.42
CA ALA A 144 2.28 -11.67 1.82
C ALA A 144 2.49 -12.56 3.03
N PHE A 145 1.44 -12.69 3.84
CA PHE A 145 1.35 -13.72 4.86
C PHE A 145 0.28 -14.72 4.45
N LYS A 146 0.66 -16.00 4.44
CA LYS A 146 -0.26 -17.12 4.19
C LYS A 146 -0.65 -17.75 5.51
N SER A 147 -1.95 -17.89 5.74
CA SER A 147 -2.46 -18.58 6.91
C SER A 147 -1.96 -20.03 6.92
N PRO A 148 -1.37 -20.53 8.03
CA PRO A 148 -0.93 -21.93 8.12
C PRO A 148 -2.09 -22.93 7.93
N ASP A 149 -3.31 -22.54 8.32
CA ASP A 149 -4.49 -23.42 8.27
C ASP A 149 -4.99 -23.63 6.84
N SER A 150 -5.01 -22.57 6.03
CA SER A 150 -5.58 -22.63 4.69
C SER A 150 -4.54 -22.56 3.57
N GLY A 151 -3.33 -22.11 3.86
CA GLY A 151 -2.31 -21.80 2.86
C GLY A 151 -2.63 -20.59 1.97
N LYS A 152 -3.71 -19.86 2.31
CA LYS A 152 -4.15 -18.69 1.54
C LYS A 152 -3.66 -17.41 2.17
N ILE A 153 -3.53 -16.38 1.33
CA ILE A 153 -3.05 -15.06 1.77
C ILE A 153 -4.13 -14.37 2.60
N THR A 154 -3.74 -13.92 3.78
CA THR A 154 -4.59 -13.15 4.71
C THR A 154 -4.00 -11.77 5.03
N SER A 155 -2.81 -11.46 4.53
CA SER A 155 -2.21 -10.12 4.64
C SER A 155 -1.34 -9.82 3.43
N LEU A 156 -1.35 -8.56 3.01
CA LEU A 156 -0.47 -8.03 1.96
C LEU A 156 0.16 -6.73 2.42
N GLU A 157 1.43 -6.53 2.07
CA GLU A 157 2.15 -5.27 2.30
C GLU A 157 2.93 -4.87 1.06
N ILE A 158 2.98 -3.57 0.81
CA ILE A 158 3.96 -2.96 -0.09
C ILE A 158 4.96 -2.24 0.80
N ARG A 159 6.22 -2.57 0.68
CA ARG A 159 7.28 -1.97 1.49
C ARG A 159 8.08 -1.00 0.66
N PHE A 160 8.01 0.28 1.05
CA PHE A 160 8.74 1.37 0.40
C PHE A 160 10.11 1.62 1.02
N ILE A 161 10.37 0.97 2.14
CA ILE A 161 11.62 1.12 2.87
C ILE A 161 12.19 -0.23 3.29
#